data_752d667f52ab75c145a3d1d0c857c275
#
_entry.id   752d667f52ab75c145a3d1d0c857c275
#
_cell.length_a   1.000
_cell.length_b   1.000
_cell.length_c   1.000
_cell.angle_alpha   90.00
_cell.angle_beta   90.00
_cell.angle_gamma   90.00
#
_symmetry.space_group_name_H-M   'P 1'
#
loop_
_entity.id
_entity.type
_entity.pdbx_description
1 polymer ?
#
loop_
_entity_poly.entity_id
_entity_poly.type
_entity_poly.pdbx_seq_one_letter_code
_entity_poly.pdbx_strand_id
1 'polypeptide(L)'
;MEKQKILDQIKGGLIVSCQALEHEPLYTKEGGIMPLMAKAAAQSGAVGIRANTVRDITQIKEVVALPVIGIIKKDYEGTPMYITVTMKEVDALVACGVDIVAVQGTGARRPDGSSAPEFIRAVKEKYPQQLVMADCATLEEGIACAEAGLILWVLRCVATHRRQKDATISIMHLSMNFPKNALQRSLQRDISITRNRQKKRWKREHSLW
;
A
#
# COMPACT_ATOMS: atom_id res chain seq x y z
N MET A 1 -21.29 4.54 4.78
CA MET A 1 -21.09 3.91 6.10
C MET A 1 -20.04 2.81 6.08
N GLU A 2 -20.01 1.95 5.05
CA GLU A 2 -19.04 0.83 4.97
C GLU A 2 -17.57 1.28 4.85
N LYS A 3 -17.30 2.28 4.01
CA LYS A 3 -15.94 2.83 3.85
C LYS A 3 -15.34 3.36 5.16
N GLN A 4 -16.11 4.08 5.95
CA GLN A 4 -15.65 4.64 7.20
C GLN A 4 -15.30 3.54 8.21
N LYS A 5 -16.06 2.44 8.25
CA LYS A 5 -15.74 1.28 9.09
C LYS A 5 -14.39 0.66 8.73
N ILE A 6 -14.10 0.51 7.43
CA ILE A 6 -12.80 0.00 6.96
C ILE A 6 -11.67 0.92 7.42
N LEU A 7 -11.81 2.22 7.24
CA LEU A 7 -10.81 3.21 7.63
C LEU A 7 -10.60 3.24 9.15
N ASP A 8 -11.67 3.17 9.92
CA ASP A 8 -11.61 3.14 11.39
C ASP A 8 -10.94 1.86 11.89
N GLN A 9 -11.23 0.72 11.24
CA GLN A 9 -10.64 -0.57 11.59
C GLN A 9 -9.12 -0.60 11.35
N ILE A 10 -8.62 -0.05 10.25
CA ILE A 10 -7.18 -0.06 9.93
C ILE A 10 -6.40 1.05 10.63
N LYS A 11 -7.07 2.03 11.22
CA LYS A 11 -6.44 3.20 11.82
C LYS A 11 -5.59 2.82 13.03
N GLY A 12 -4.30 3.15 12.96
CA GLY A 12 -3.35 2.95 14.06
C GLY A 12 -2.95 1.50 14.32
N GLY A 13 -3.47 0.55 13.54
CA GLY A 13 -3.14 -0.86 13.64
C GLY A 13 -2.09 -1.32 12.62
N LEU A 14 -1.69 -2.58 12.72
CA LEU A 14 -0.72 -3.20 11.83
C LEU A 14 -1.42 -3.83 10.62
N ILE A 15 -1.00 -3.45 9.42
CA ILE A 15 -1.35 -4.13 8.17
C ILE A 15 -0.18 -5.02 7.77
N VAL A 16 -0.46 -6.30 7.58
CA VAL A 16 0.55 -7.31 7.22
C VAL A 16 0.49 -7.59 5.72
N SER A 17 1.66 -7.55 5.08
CA SER A 17 1.80 -7.89 3.66
C SER A 17 1.95 -9.40 3.49
N CYS A 18 0.94 -10.03 2.88
CA CYS A 18 0.91 -11.45 2.53
C CYS A 18 1.00 -11.57 1.01
N GLN A 19 2.21 -11.63 0.49
CA GLN A 19 2.48 -11.70 -0.96
C GLN A 19 3.81 -12.43 -1.22
N ALA A 20 3.84 -13.17 -2.32
CA ALA A 20 5.05 -13.74 -2.87
C ALA A 20 5.01 -13.64 -4.40
N LEU A 21 6.13 -13.27 -5.00
CA LEU A 21 6.35 -13.27 -6.45
C LEU A 21 6.89 -14.63 -6.91
N GLU A 22 6.79 -14.93 -8.19
CA GLU A 22 7.16 -16.24 -8.76
C GLU A 22 8.58 -16.71 -8.43
N HIS A 23 9.50 -15.78 -8.23
CA HIS A 23 10.89 -16.07 -7.87
C HIS A 23 11.16 -16.13 -6.35
N GLU A 24 10.13 -15.90 -5.52
CA GLU A 24 10.26 -15.87 -4.07
C GLU A 24 9.91 -17.21 -3.44
N PRO A 25 10.58 -17.61 -2.32
CA PRO A 25 10.46 -18.96 -1.73
C PRO A 25 9.05 -19.37 -1.30
N LEU A 26 8.18 -18.39 -0.95
CA LEU A 26 6.82 -18.67 -0.51
C LEU A 26 5.80 -18.66 -1.66
N TYR A 27 6.26 -18.52 -2.90
CA TYR A 27 5.37 -18.60 -4.05
C TYR A 27 4.98 -20.05 -4.35
N THR A 28 3.71 -20.26 -4.60
CA THR A 28 3.17 -21.50 -5.14
C THR A 28 2.22 -21.19 -6.29
N LYS A 29 2.23 -22.00 -7.34
CA LYS A 29 1.41 -21.76 -8.53
C LYS A 29 -0.09 -21.83 -8.20
N GLU A 30 -0.48 -22.72 -7.33
CA GLU A 30 -1.86 -22.94 -6.88
C GLU A 30 -2.30 -21.99 -5.76
N GLY A 31 -1.37 -21.24 -5.14
CA GLY A 31 -1.63 -20.44 -3.96
C GLY A 31 -1.57 -21.27 -2.66
N GLY A 32 -2.36 -20.89 -1.66
CA GLY A 32 -2.49 -21.60 -0.40
C GLY A 32 -1.54 -21.16 0.73
N ILE A 33 -0.37 -20.60 0.42
CA ILE A 33 0.56 -20.11 1.44
C ILE A 33 0.11 -18.75 2.00
N MET A 34 -0.30 -17.83 1.12
CA MET A 34 -0.69 -16.48 1.56
C MET A 34 -1.93 -16.48 2.48
N PRO A 35 -2.94 -17.33 2.32
CA PRO A 35 -4.00 -17.50 3.30
C PRO A 35 -3.53 -17.94 4.68
N LEU A 36 -2.53 -18.82 4.77
CA LEU A 36 -1.97 -19.25 6.06
C LEU A 36 -1.23 -18.09 6.75
N MET A 37 -0.46 -17.31 5.98
CA MET A 37 0.17 -16.09 6.50
C MET A 37 -0.86 -15.07 6.98
N ALA A 38 -1.95 -14.88 6.25
CA ALA A 38 -3.03 -13.98 6.63
C ALA A 38 -3.73 -14.43 7.92
N LYS A 39 -3.98 -15.74 8.11
CA LYS A 39 -4.50 -16.30 9.35
C LYS A 39 -3.56 -16.02 10.53
N ALA A 40 -2.27 -16.31 10.37
CA ALA A 40 -1.27 -16.04 11.40
C ALA A 40 -1.19 -14.55 11.76
N ALA A 41 -1.24 -13.67 10.75
CA ALA A 41 -1.28 -12.23 10.96
C ALA A 41 -2.54 -11.79 11.74
N ALA A 42 -3.71 -12.29 11.37
CA ALA A 42 -4.97 -12.00 12.06
C ALA A 42 -4.95 -12.45 13.53
N GLN A 43 -4.44 -13.67 13.79
CA GLN A 43 -4.28 -14.19 15.15
C GLN A 43 -3.29 -13.37 15.99
N SER A 44 -2.31 -12.73 15.33
CA SER A 44 -1.32 -11.86 15.97
C SER A 44 -1.79 -10.41 16.12
N GLY A 45 -3.06 -10.11 15.80
CA GLY A 45 -3.66 -8.79 15.99
C GLY A 45 -3.48 -7.82 14.81
N ALA A 46 -3.18 -8.30 13.60
CA ALA A 46 -3.26 -7.47 12.41
C ALA A 46 -4.69 -6.97 12.20
N VAL A 47 -4.83 -5.73 11.73
CA VAL A 47 -6.11 -5.08 11.47
C VAL A 47 -6.47 -5.03 9.99
N GLY A 48 -5.55 -5.45 9.12
CA GLY A 48 -5.73 -5.54 7.68
C GLY A 48 -4.63 -6.35 7.02
N ILE A 49 -4.89 -6.80 5.81
CA ILE A 49 -3.94 -7.57 4.99
C ILE A 49 -3.69 -6.81 3.69
N ARG A 50 -2.43 -6.78 3.24
CA ARG A 50 -2.08 -6.35 1.90
C ARG A 50 -1.67 -7.57 1.08
N ALA A 51 -2.32 -7.79 -0.06
CA ALA A 51 -2.14 -9.00 -0.86
C ALA A 51 -1.95 -8.67 -2.34
N ASN A 52 -1.22 -9.55 -3.04
CA ASN A 52 -0.96 -9.46 -4.47
C ASN A 52 -1.72 -10.57 -5.20
N THR A 53 -2.17 -10.30 -6.42
CA THR A 53 -2.94 -11.17 -7.32
C THR A 53 -4.37 -11.48 -6.87
N VAL A 54 -5.26 -11.61 -7.86
CA VAL A 54 -6.66 -12.00 -7.64
C VAL A 54 -6.77 -13.35 -6.92
N ARG A 55 -5.91 -14.32 -7.30
CA ARG A 55 -5.86 -15.65 -6.70
C ARG A 55 -5.67 -15.59 -5.18
N ASP A 56 -4.59 -14.96 -4.75
CA ASP A 56 -4.24 -14.91 -3.31
C ASP A 56 -5.22 -14.06 -2.52
N ILE A 57 -5.70 -12.96 -3.11
CA ILE A 57 -6.71 -12.10 -2.50
C ILE A 57 -8.00 -12.90 -2.24
N THR A 58 -8.49 -13.64 -3.24
CA THR A 58 -9.70 -14.46 -3.10
C THR A 58 -9.55 -15.49 -2.00
N GLN A 59 -8.44 -16.24 -2.01
CA GLN A 59 -8.16 -17.26 -1.00
C GLN A 59 -7.98 -16.66 0.42
N ILE A 60 -7.38 -15.47 0.54
CA ILE A 60 -7.24 -14.76 1.82
C ILE A 60 -8.62 -14.36 2.36
N LYS A 61 -9.49 -13.82 1.52
CA LYS A 61 -10.85 -13.39 1.92
C LYS A 61 -11.74 -14.55 2.39
N GLU A 62 -11.47 -15.78 1.95
CA GLU A 62 -12.15 -16.97 2.43
C GLU A 62 -11.79 -17.35 3.88
N VAL A 63 -10.63 -16.90 4.37
CA VAL A 63 -10.07 -17.39 5.64
C VAL A 63 -9.91 -16.32 6.72
N VAL A 64 -9.99 -15.03 6.39
CA VAL A 64 -9.93 -13.91 7.34
C VAL A 64 -11.00 -12.86 7.02
N ALA A 65 -11.58 -12.29 8.07
CA ALA A 65 -12.57 -11.21 7.97
C ALA A 65 -11.92 -9.83 8.19
N LEU A 66 -10.69 -9.64 7.70
CA LEU A 66 -9.96 -8.39 7.77
C LEU A 66 -10.07 -7.63 6.45
N PRO A 67 -10.04 -6.29 6.46
CA PRO A 67 -9.91 -5.49 5.26
C PRO A 67 -8.69 -5.90 4.44
N VAL A 68 -8.88 -6.05 3.11
CA VAL A 68 -7.83 -6.44 2.19
C VAL A 68 -7.48 -5.28 1.27
N ILE A 69 -6.21 -4.88 1.30
CA ILE A 69 -5.60 -3.96 0.35
C ILE A 69 -5.04 -4.79 -0.80
N GLY A 70 -5.67 -4.71 -1.96
CA GLY A 70 -5.29 -5.48 -3.14
C GLY A 70 -4.33 -4.72 -4.05
N ILE A 71 -3.35 -5.45 -4.58
CA ILE A 71 -2.46 -5.01 -5.66
C ILE A 71 -2.34 -6.10 -6.72
N ILE A 72 -1.94 -5.69 -7.92
CA ILE A 72 -1.43 -6.61 -8.93
C ILE A 72 -0.07 -6.09 -9.38
N LYS A 73 0.98 -6.85 -9.09
CA LYS A 73 2.34 -6.56 -9.56
C LYS A 73 2.54 -7.18 -10.93
N LYS A 74 2.93 -6.34 -11.88
CA LYS A 74 3.24 -6.73 -13.23
C LYS A 74 4.21 -5.71 -13.84
N ASP A 75 5.27 -6.21 -14.48
CA ASP A 75 6.19 -5.36 -15.22
C ASP A 75 5.60 -4.93 -16.56
N TYR A 76 5.91 -3.70 -16.97
CA TYR A 76 5.49 -3.11 -18.22
C TYR A 76 6.69 -2.56 -18.97
N GLU A 77 6.75 -2.82 -20.26
CA GLU A 77 7.79 -2.27 -21.13
C GLU A 77 7.67 -0.74 -21.19
N GLY A 78 8.81 -0.05 -21.15
CA GLY A 78 8.88 1.41 -21.26
C GLY A 78 8.55 2.22 -20.01
N THR A 79 8.23 1.56 -18.87
CA THR A 79 8.01 2.25 -17.59
C THR A 79 8.57 1.46 -16.41
N PRO A 80 9.08 2.13 -15.36
CA PRO A 80 9.50 1.45 -14.13
C PRO A 80 8.32 1.13 -13.19
N MET A 81 7.08 1.38 -13.61
CA MET A 81 5.90 1.12 -12.80
C MET A 81 5.52 -0.36 -12.85
N TYR A 82 5.11 -0.92 -11.69
CA TYR A 82 4.77 -2.34 -11.58
C TYR A 82 3.63 -2.66 -10.60
N ILE A 83 3.06 -1.68 -9.90
CA ILE A 83 1.99 -1.90 -8.92
C ILE A 83 0.67 -1.32 -9.45
N THR A 84 -0.25 -2.19 -9.87
CA THR A 84 -1.60 -1.83 -10.34
C THR A 84 -1.54 -0.65 -11.31
N VAL A 85 -0.88 -0.87 -12.45
CA VAL A 85 -0.43 0.20 -13.35
C VAL A 85 -1.53 0.65 -14.29
N THR A 86 -2.43 -0.27 -14.70
CA THR A 86 -3.48 0.00 -15.69
C THR A 86 -4.88 -0.21 -15.11
N MET A 87 -5.89 0.29 -15.81
CA MET A 87 -7.29 0.10 -15.43
C MET A 87 -7.70 -1.39 -15.42
N LYS A 88 -7.05 -2.23 -16.23
CA LYS A 88 -7.30 -3.67 -16.27
C LYS A 88 -7.03 -4.34 -14.91
N GLU A 89 -5.93 -3.97 -14.24
CA GLU A 89 -5.63 -4.48 -12.89
C GLU A 89 -6.63 -3.95 -11.86
N VAL A 90 -7.03 -2.68 -11.98
CA VAL A 90 -8.07 -2.09 -11.12
C VAL A 90 -9.39 -2.84 -11.27
N ASP A 91 -9.82 -3.10 -12.50
CA ASP A 91 -11.05 -3.85 -12.80
C ASP A 91 -11.03 -5.24 -12.16
N ALA A 92 -9.91 -5.96 -12.29
CA ALA A 92 -9.74 -7.29 -11.71
C ALA A 92 -9.78 -7.26 -10.18
N LEU A 93 -9.15 -6.26 -9.55
CA LEU A 93 -9.17 -6.07 -8.10
C LEU A 93 -10.56 -5.72 -7.58
N VAL A 94 -11.27 -4.83 -8.25
CA VAL A 94 -12.65 -4.48 -7.88
C VAL A 94 -13.56 -5.70 -8.03
N ALA A 95 -13.43 -6.45 -9.12
CA ALA A 95 -14.23 -7.66 -9.38
C ALA A 95 -14.02 -8.75 -8.33
N CYS A 96 -12.80 -8.91 -7.77
CA CYS A 96 -12.56 -9.87 -6.68
C CYS A 96 -12.94 -9.30 -5.28
N GLY A 97 -13.50 -8.09 -5.24
CA GLY A 97 -14.09 -7.53 -4.02
C GLY A 97 -13.07 -7.07 -2.98
N VAL A 98 -11.92 -6.51 -3.39
CA VAL A 98 -10.98 -5.91 -2.43
C VAL A 98 -11.61 -4.70 -1.74
N ASP A 99 -11.25 -4.47 -0.50
CA ASP A 99 -11.75 -3.32 0.26
C ASP A 99 -11.05 -2.03 -0.18
N ILE A 100 -9.76 -2.12 -0.49
CA ILE A 100 -8.92 -1.00 -0.92
C ILE A 100 -8.09 -1.44 -2.12
N VAL A 101 -8.15 -0.71 -3.23
CA VAL A 101 -7.25 -0.88 -4.38
C VAL A 101 -6.02 -0.02 -4.15
N ALA A 102 -4.82 -0.60 -4.15
CA ALA A 102 -3.58 0.16 -4.08
C ALA A 102 -2.94 0.29 -5.47
N VAL A 103 -2.59 1.51 -5.84
CA VAL A 103 -1.97 1.87 -7.12
C VAL A 103 -0.62 2.53 -6.91
N GLN A 104 0.28 2.42 -7.87
CA GLN A 104 1.54 3.16 -7.81
C GLN A 104 1.29 4.66 -8.00
N GLY A 105 1.74 5.46 -7.02
CA GLY A 105 1.55 6.91 -6.96
C GLY A 105 2.82 7.72 -7.25
N THR A 106 3.85 7.09 -7.85
CA THR A 106 5.13 7.75 -8.15
C THR A 106 5.04 8.67 -9.36
N GLY A 107 6.04 9.57 -9.54
CA GLY A 107 6.12 10.52 -10.64
C GLY A 107 6.37 9.90 -12.03
N ALA A 108 6.60 8.59 -12.12
CA ALA A 108 6.73 7.90 -13.40
C ALA A 108 5.40 7.92 -14.18
N ARG A 109 5.49 7.88 -15.53
CA ARG A 109 4.32 7.80 -16.40
C ARG A 109 3.89 6.35 -16.60
N ARG A 110 2.59 6.12 -16.69
CA ARG A 110 1.99 4.85 -17.07
C ARG A 110 2.17 4.56 -18.56
N PRO A 111 1.94 3.33 -19.02
CA PRO A 111 2.05 2.97 -20.43
C PRO A 111 1.17 3.83 -21.36
N ASP A 112 0.05 4.32 -20.87
CA ASP A 112 -0.86 5.23 -21.60
C ASP A 112 -0.44 6.72 -21.51
N GLY A 113 0.69 7.02 -20.88
CA GLY A 113 1.21 8.37 -20.68
C GLY A 113 0.59 9.11 -19.48
N SER A 114 -0.41 8.58 -18.81
CA SER A 114 -1.06 9.24 -17.69
C SER A 114 -0.17 9.34 -16.44
N SER A 115 -0.34 10.39 -15.68
CA SER A 115 0.24 10.58 -14.35
C SER A 115 -0.56 9.85 -13.28
N ALA A 116 0.01 9.70 -12.08
CA ALA A 116 -0.71 9.08 -10.96
C ALA A 116 -1.99 9.84 -10.59
N PRO A 117 -2.03 11.18 -10.46
CA PRO A 117 -3.26 11.92 -10.19
C PRO A 117 -4.35 11.76 -11.26
N GLU A 118 -3.96 11.76 -12.55
CA GLU A 118 -4.90 11.55 -13.67
C GLU A 118 -5.53 10.15 -13.60
N PHE A 119 -4.70 9.15 -13.40
CA PHE A 119 -5.17 7.77 -13.26
C PHE A 119 -6.10 7.58 -12.05
N ILE A 120 -5.77 8.17 -10.90
CA ILE A 120 -6.60 8.11 -9.70
C ILE A 120 -7.98 8.73 -9.96
N ARG A 121 -8.04 9.88 -10.65
CA ARG A 121 -9.33 10.49 -11.02
C ARG A 121 -10.14 9.56 -11.92
N ALA A 122 -9.53 8.93 -12.93
CA ALA A 122 -10.19 7.97 -13.80
C ALA A 122 -10.71 6.74 -13.02
N VAL A 123 -9.93 6.22 -12.06
CA VAL A 123 -10.38 5.14 -11.17
C VAL A 123 -11.57 5.58 -10.32
N LYS A 124 -11.54 6.79 -9.76
CA LYS A 124 -12.63 7.33 -8.93
C LYS A 124 -13.88 7.65 -9.73
N GLU A 125 -13.75 8.06 -10.97
CA GLU A 125 -14.86 8.25 -11.90
C GLU A 125 -15.55 6.92 -12.23
N LYS A 126 -14.77 5.89 -12.56
CA LYS A 126 -15.28 4.54 -12.88
C LYS A 126 -15.84 3.82 -11.66
N TYR A 127 -15.20 3.96 -10.50
CA TYR A 127 -15.52 3.29 -9.25
C TYR A 127 -15.65 4.29 -8.07
N PRO A 128 -16.72 5.11 -8.01
CA PRO A 128 -16.86 6.17 -7.00
C PRO A 128 -16.87 5.64 -5.55
N GLN A 129 -17.32 4.39 -5.38
CA GLN A 129 -17.42 3.77 -4.07
C GLN A 129 -16.15 3.03 -3.64
N GLN A 130 -15.21 2.76 -4.55
CA GLN A 130 -13.99 2.05 -4.21
C GLN A 130 -13.03 2.93 -3.41
N LEU A 131 -12.50 2.37 -2.30
CA LEU A 131 -11.37 2.99 -1.61
C LEU A 131 -10.10 2.76 -2.46
N VAL A 132 -9.35 3.84 -2.67
CA VAL A 132 -8.10 3.80 -3.43
C VAL A 132 -6.98 4.31 -2.53
N MET A 133 -5.84 3.62 -2.56
CA MET A 133 -4.60 3.96 -1.88
C MET A 133 -3.50 4.20 -2.92
N ALA A 134 -2.57 5.10 -2.66
CA ALA A 134 -1.39 5.29 -3.50
C ALA A 134 -0.09 4.94 -2.76
N ASP A 135 0.77 4.18 -3.43
CA ASP A 135 2.16 3.94 -3.03
C ASP A 135 3.05 5.05 -3.61
N CYS A 136 3.43 6.02 -2.78
CA CYS A 136 4.22 7.18 -3.15
C CYS A 136 5.67 7.04 -2.66
N ALA A 137 6.62 7.64 -3.36
CA ALA A 137 8.02 7.69 -2.96
C ALA A 137 8.36 9.00 -2.23
N THR A 138 7.63 10.08 -2.54
CA THR A 138 7.84 11.41 -1.95
C THR A 138 6.56 11.98 -1.36
N LEU A 139 6.73 12.99 -0.51
CA LEU A 139 5.61 13.72 0.08
C LEU A 139 4.80 14.47 -0.99
N GLU A 140 5.48 15.05 -1.96
CA GLU A 140 4.88 15.83 -3.06
C GLU A 140 3.97 14.93 -3.90
N GLU A 141 4.40 13.70 -4.21
CA GLU A 141 3.59 12.68 -4.88
C GLU A 141 2.35 12.34 -4.07
N GLY A 142 2.49 12.14 -2.75
CA GLY A 142 1.38 11.88 -1.85
C GLY A 142 0.35 13.01 -1.81
N ILE A 143 0.82 14.26 -1.78
CA ILE A 143 -0.05 15.45 -1.83
C ILE A 143 -0.80 15.52 -3.16
N ALA A 144 -0.10 15.34 -4.28
CA ALA A 144 -0.72 15.37 -5.61
C ALA A 144 -1.77 14.26 -5.78
N CYS A 145 -1.50 13.07 -5.26
CA CYS A 145 -2.48 11.97 -5.24
C CYS A 145 -3.69 12.27 -4.33
N ALA A 146 -3.47 12.87 -3.17
CA ALA A 146 -4.55 13.26 -2.26
C ALA A 146 -5.48 14.31 -2.90
N GLU A 147 -4.94 15.28 -3.63
CA GLU A 147 -5.70 16.27 -4.40
C GLU A 147 -6.53 15.65 -5.55
N ALA A 148 -6.14 14.46 -6.01
CA ALA A 148 -6.89 13.68 -6.99
C ALA A 148 -8.06 12.88 -6.38
N GLY A 149 -8.29 12.98 -5.06
CA GLY A 149 -9.43 12.37 -4.37
C GLY A 149 -9.10 11.11 -3.58
N LEU A 150 -7.82 10.86 -3.25
CA LEU A 150 -7.44 9.78 -2.36
C LEU A 150 -7.72 10.12 -0.90
N ILE A 151 -8.11 9.09 -0.15
CA ILE A 151 -8.28 9.15 1.30
C ILE A 151 -7.05 8.55 2.01
N LEU A 152 -6.33 7.65 1.34
CA LEU A 152 -5.23 6.88 1.91
C LEU A 152 -4.03 6.87 0.98
N TRP A 153 -2.84 7.11 1.50
CA TRP A 153 -1.59 6.91 0.78
C TRP A 153 -0.47 6.46 1.71
N VAL A 154 0.51 5.78 1.14
CA VAL A 154 1.66 5.22 1.87
C VAL A 154 2.92 5.84 1.30
N LEU A 155 3.76 6.37 2.20
CA LEU A 155 5.12 6.75 1.85
C LEU A 155 6.01 5.52 1.94
N ARG A 156 6.48 5.04 0.81
CA ARG A 156 7.51 3.99 0.74
C ARG A 156 8.87 4.63 0.97
N CYS A 157 9.41 4.49 2.17
CA CYS A 157 10.79 4.86 2.41
C CYS A 157 11.70 3.86 1.68
N VAL A 158 12.18 4.23 0.49
CA VAL A 158 13.25 3.50 -0.18
C VAL A 158 14.53 3.82 0.59
N ALA A 159 14.99 2.87 1.39
CA ALA A 159 16.29 2.99 2.03
C ALA A 159 17.35 3.03 0.91
N THR A 160 17.95 4.20 0.69
CA THR A 160 18.95 4.46 -0.35
C THR A 160 20.32 3.85 -0.04
N HIS A 161 20.38 2.71 0.64
CA HIS A 161 21.62 1.99 0.88
C HIS A 161 21.68 0.72 0.02
N ARG A 162 22.65 0.69 -0.89
CA ARG A 162 22.98 -0.39 -1.84
C ARG A 162 23.13 -1.81 -1.24
N ARG A 163 22.95 -2.01 0.06
CA ARG A 163 23.12 -3.31 0.76
C ARG A 163 21.86 -3.85 1.43
N GLN A 164 20.72 -3.18 1.35
CA GLN A 164 19.48 -3.66 1.99
C GLN A 164 18.33 -3.59 1.00
N LYS A 165 18.28 -4.60 0.11
CA LYS A 165 17.21 -4.73 -0.91
C LYS A 165 15.85 -5.08 -0.31
N ASP A 166 15.72 -5.42 0.99
CA ASP A 166 14.57 -6.14 1.53
C ASP A 166 13.87 -5.47 2.73
N ALA A 167 14.26 -4.27 3.16
CA ALA A 167 13.58 -3.59 4.27
C ALA A 167 12.77 -2.38 3.77
N THR A 168 11.56 -2.62 3.30
CA THR A 168 10.58 -1.56 3.01
C THR A 168 9.83 -1.21 4.30
N ILE A 169 10.18 -0.10 4.96
CA ILE A 169 9.35 0.46 6.02
C ILE A 169 8.27 1.30 5.34
N SER A 170 7.06 0.80 5.33
CA SER A 170 5.90 1.54 4.83
C SER A 170 5.26 2.29 6.00
N ILE A 171 5.27 3.62 5.93
CA ILE A 171 4.50 4.46 6.85
C ILE A 171 3.18 4.73 6.19
N MET A 172 2.10 4.17 6.74
CA MET A 172 0.76 4.43 6.27
C MET A 172 0.23 5.71 6.91
N HIS A 173 -0.05 6.71 6.09
CA HIS A 173 -0.69 7.94 6.52
C HIS A 173 -2.14 7.97 6.04
N LEU A 174 -3.08 8.04 7.00
CA LEU A 174 -4.50 8.19 6.72
C LEU A 174 -4.80 9.68 6.52
N SER A 175 -4.92 10.11 5.27
CA SER A 175 -5.33 11.47 4.93
C SER A 175 -6.85 11.60 5.05
N MET A 176 -7.33 12.07 6.19
CA MET A 176 -8.71 12.52 6.31
C MET A 176 -8.76 14.02 6.05
N ASN A 177 -9.31 14.47 4.91
CA ASN A 177 -9.71 15.87 4.59
C ASN A 177 -9.01 17.00 5.40
N PHE A 178 -7.67 16.96 5.48
CA PHE A 178 -6.91 18.02 6.14
C PHE A 178 -6.60 19.15 5.16
N PRO A 179 -6.69 20.42 5.59
CA PRO A 179 -6.17 21.53 4.79
C PRO A 179 -4.66 21.33 4.56
N LYS A 180 -4.15 21.71 3.36
CA LYS A 180 -2.76 21.49 2.90
C LYS A 180 -1.70 21.72 3.99
N ASN A 181 -1.82 22.80 4.76
CA ASN A 181 -0.87 23.18 5.82
C ASN A 181 -0.90 22.27 7.06
N ALA A 182 -2.02 21.63 7.34
CA ALA A 182 -2.15 20.69 8.45
C ALA A 182 -1.62 19.31 8.08
N LEU A 183 -1.85 18.88 6.83
CA LEU A 183 -1.31 17.65 6.26
C LEU A 183 0.23 17.69 6.25
N GLN A 184 0.82 18.77 5.75
CA GLN A 184 2.27 18.95 5.67
C GLN A 184 2.92 18.93 7.07
N ARG A 185 2.31 19.59 8.07
CA ARG A 185 2.79 19.59 9.46
C ARG A 185 2.64 18.22 10.14
N SER A 186 1.54 17.51 9.92
CA SER A 186 1.32 16.15 10.43
C SER A 186 2.39 15.19 9.90
N LEU A 187 2.63 15.21 8.60
CA LEU A 187 3.61 14.36 7.93
C LEU A 187 5.05 14.64 8.34
N GLN A 188 5.43 15.91 8.45
CA GLN A 188 6.76 16.29 8.95
C GLN A 188 6.96 15.77 10.39
N ARG A 189 5.92 15.79 11.21
CA ARG A 189 5.94 15.25 12.56
C ARG A 189 6.13 13.74 12.55
N ASP A 190 5.38 13.00 11.74
CA ASP A 190 5.44 11.53 11.68
C ASP A 190 6.77 11.04 11.11
N ILE A 191 7.30 11.70 10.09
CA ILE A 191 8.64 11.45 9.55
C ILE A 191 9.72 11.73 10.61
N SER A 192 9.60 12.81 11.37
CA SER A 192 10.55 13.15 12.42
C SER A 192 10.54 12.15 13.58
N ILE A 193 9.36 11.69 13.99
CA ILE A 193 9.19 10.67 15.03
C ILE A 193 9.81 9.34 14.59
N THR A 194 9.57 8.93 13.35
CA THR A 194 10.12 7.68 12.80
C THR A 194 11.63 7.74 12.66
N ARG A 195 12.19 8.87 12.16
CA ARG A 195 13.64 9.12 12.11
C ARG A 195 14.29 9.09 13.49
N ASN A 196 13.65 9.65 14.48
CA ASN A 196 14.15 9.65 15.86
C ASN A 196 14.07 8.26 16.51
N ARG A 197 13.02 7.48 16.25
CA ARG A 197 12.90 6.08 16.71
C ARG A 197 13.98 5.19 16.07
N GLN A 198 14.25 5.34 14.79
CA GLN A 198 15.31 4.60 14.09
C GLN A 198 16.70 4.98 14.63
N LYS A 199 16.99 6.28 14.85
CA LYS A 199 18.25 6.73 15.45
C LYS A 199 18.46 6.18 16.87
N LYS A 200 17.39 6.14 17.69
CA LYS A 200 17.44 5.57 19.05
C LYS A 200 17.68 4.06 19.03
N ARG A 201 17.03 3.35 18.11
CA ARG A 201 17.22 1.90 17.92
C ARG A 201 18.65 1.61 17.46
N TRP A 202 19.13 2.30 16.42
CA TRP A 202 20.51 2.16 15.93
C TRP A 202 21.57 2.42 17.02
N LYS A 203 21.42 3.49 17.82
CA LYS A 203 22.30 3.77 18.96
C LYS A 203 22.28 2.65 20.01
N ARG A 204 21.11 2.07 20.30
CA ARG A 204 20.97 0.98 21.28
C ARG A 204 21.61 -0.32 20.78
N GLU A 205 21.52 -0.62 19.49
CA GLU A 205 22.11 -1.81 18.86
C GLU A 205 23.63 -1.70 18.70
N HIS A 206 24.20 -0.49 18.63
CA HIS A 206 25.64 -0.25 18.45
C HIS A 206 26.35 0.30 19.70
N SER A 207 25.66 0.42 20.82
CA SER A 207 26.27 0.78 22.12
C SER A 207 26.69 -0.41 22.97
N LEU A 208 26.57 -1.64 22.43
CA LEU A 208 26.93 -2.89 23.10
C LEU A 208 28.21 -3.53 22.53
N TRP A 209 29.04 -2.76 21.79
CA TRP A 209 30.37 -3.16 21.31
C TRP A 209 31.42 -2.15 21.76
#